data_e9192943e92372b1d604003f323a95dc
#
_entry.id   e9192943e92372b1d604003f323a95dc
#
_cell.length_a   1.000
_cell.length_b   1.000
_cell.length_c   1.000
_cell.angle_alpha   90.00
_cell.angle_beta   90.00
_cell.angle_gamma   90.00
#
_symmetry.space_group_name_H-M   'P 1'
#
loop_
_entity.id
_entity.type
_entity.pdbx_description
1 polymer ?
#
loop_
_entity_poly.entity_id
_entity_poly.type
_entity_poly.pdbx_seq_one_letter_code
_entity_poly.pdbx_strand_id
1 'polypeptide(L)'
;MELIRIHGNNGNSEKPLWGGSKITADGDCSHEIKRCLLLGRKAMTNLDSILKSRDITLLTKFCLVKAMIFPVFMYACESWTIKKAECQRIDAFELWCWRRLLRVPWTARISNHSILKEISPEYSLEGLILKLKLQYFGHLMPRTNSLEKTLMLGNIEGRRRRG
;
A
#
# COMPACT_ATOMS: atom_id res chain seq x y z
N MET A 1 2.19 -7.68 19.33
CA MET A 1 3.05 -6.60 19.80
C MET A 1 4.48 -7.11 19.76
N GLU A 2 5.13 -7.01 18.64
CA GLU A 2 6.47 -7.59 18.45
C GLU A 2 7.39 -6.62 17.74
N LEU A 3 8.45 -6.40 18.38
CA LEU A 3 9.64 -5.56 18.29
C LEU A 3 10.20 -5.37 16.87
N ILE A 4 10.46 -4.10 16.58
CA ILE A 4 11.37 -3.61 15.54
C ILE A 4 12.77 -4.17 15.82
N ARG A 5 13.22 -5.12 15.00
CA ARG A 5 14.64 -5.51 14.97
C ARG A 5 15.37 -4.74 13.89
N ILE A 6 16.19 -3.80 14.32
CA ILE A 6 17.24 -3.20 13.50
C ILE A 6 18.33 -4.26 13.35
N HIS A 7 18.56 -4.76 12.13
CA HIS A 7 19.73 -5.60 11.84
C HIS A 7 20.53 -4.96 10.70
N GLY A 8 21.73 -4.58 11.04
CA GLY A 8 22.76 -4.24 10.07
C GLY A 8 23.41 -5.51 9.50
N ASN A 9 23.68 -5.43 8.21
CA ASN A 9 24.79 -5.99 7.44
C ASN A 9 24.88 -7.47 7.08
N ASN A 10 25.09 -7.66 5.75
CA ASN A 10 25.80 -8.71 5.01
C ASN A 10 25.26 -10.13 4.92
N GLY A 11 25.15 -10.56 3.65
CA GLY A 11 25.22 -11.96 3.23
C GLY A 11 23.94 -12.49 2.58
N ASN A 12 24.09 -12.87 1.31
CA ASN A 12 23.15 -13.64 0.52
C ASN A 12 22.51 -14.78 1.33
N SER A 13 21.22 -14.65 1.66
CA SER A 13 20.36 -15.74 2.05
C SER A 13 18.93 -15.36 1.74
N GLU A 14 18.18 -16.25 1.18
CA GLU A 14 16.76 -16.12 0.87
C GLU A 14 16.01 -15.61 2.11
N LYS A 15 15.59 -14.33 2.05
CA LYS A 15 14.90 -13.69 3.17
C LYS A 15 13.45 -14.16 3.18
N PRO A 16 12.91 -14.55 4.35
CA PRO A 16 11.52 -14.98 4.47
C PRO A 16 10.59 -13.85 3.99
N LEU A 17 9.55 -14.23 3.25
CA LEU A 17 8.55 -13.35 2.63
C LEU A 17 7.73 -12.51 3.64
N TRP A 18 7.96 -12.68 4.93
CA TRP A 18 7.26 -12.05 6.04
C TRP A 18 8.20 -11.22 6.94
N GLY A 19 9.10 -10.47 6.35
CA GLY A 19 9.93 -9.52 7.08
C GLY A 19 9.23 -8.17 7.23
N GLY A 20 9.27 -7.59 8.44
CA GLY A 20 8.69 -6.28 8.75
C GLY A 20 9.12 -5.16 7.81
N SER A 21 8.39 -4.07 7.82
CA SER A 21 8.64 -2.85 7.03
C SER A 21 10.10 -2.41 7.12
N LYS A 22 10.76 -2.27 5.97
CA LYS A 22 12.11 -1.74 5.87
C LYS A 22 12.04 -0.22 5.76
N ILE A 23 12.18 0.47 6.87
CA ILE A 23 12.36 1.93 6.88
C ILE A 23 13.85 2.19 6.73
N THR A 24 14.24 2.90 5.68
CA THR A 24 15.61 3.41 5.52
C THR A 24 15.81 4.65 6.40
N ALA A 25 17.04 4.92 6.82
CA ALA A 25 17.37 6.08 7.66
C ALA A 25 16.91 7.42 7.05
N ASP A 26 16.75 7.48 5.74
CA ASP A 26 16.33 8.67 4.99
C ASP A 26 14.80 8.84 4.94
N GLY A 27 14.02 7.96 5.59
CA GLY A 27 12.55 7.97 5.52
C GLY A 27 11.99 7.65 4.13
N ASP A 28 12.81 7.11 3.20
CA ASP A 28 12.37 6.74 1.85
C ASP A 28 11.65 5.40 1.86
N CYS A 29 10.36 5.43 1.54
CA CYS A 29 9.49 4.27 1.47
C CYS A 29 9.43 3.61 0.08
N SER A 30 10.17 4.12 -0.91
CA SER A 30 10.10 3.63 -2.31
C SER A 30 10.40 2.14 -2.43
N HIS A 31 11.34 1.63 -1.62
CA HIS A 31 11.70 0.21 -1.62
C HIS A 31 10.56 -0.66 -1.06
N GLU A 32 9.95 -0.20 0.03
CA GLU A 32 8.85 -0.89 0.66
C GLU A 32 7.60 -0.89 -0.24
N ILE A 33 7.29 0.25 -0.85
CA ILE A 33 6.19 0.35 -1.83
C ILE A 33 6.41 -0.65 -2.99
N LYS A 34 7.61 -0.72 -3.54
CA LYS A 34 7.95 -1.71 -4.59
C LYS A 34 7.74 -3.14 -4.11
N ARG A 35 8.17 -3.46 -2.89
CA ARG A 35 7.98 -4.78 -2.28
C ARG A 35 6.50 -5.13 -2.15
N CYS A 36 5.70 -4.22 -1.62
CA CYS A 36 4.25 -4.41 -1.44
C CYS A 36 3.53 -4.54 -2.80
N LEU A 37 3.95 -3.79 -3.83
CA LEU A 37 3.44 -3.96 -5.19
C LEU A 37 3.72 -5.37 -5.75
N LEU A 38 4.91 -5.92 -5.50
CA LEU A 38 5.25 -7.28 -5.91
C LEU A 38 4.41 -8.33 -5.16
N LEU A 39 4.21 -8.15 -3.86
CA LEU A 39 3.35 -9.03 -3.06
C LEU A 39 1.89 -8.98 -3.55
N GLY A 40 1.35 -7.80 -3.80
CA GLY A 40 0.01 -7.62 -4.37
C GLY A 40 -0.14 -8.29 -5.74
N ARG A 41 0.88 -8.17 -6.61
CA ARG A 41 0.89 -8.88 -7.90
C ARG A 41 0.91 -10.40 -7.75
N LYS A 42 1.71 -10.92 -6.83
CA LYS A 42 1.75 -12.35 -6.52
C LYS A 42 0.40 -12.84 -5.99
N ALA A 43 -0.19 -12.11 -5.05
CA ALA A 43 -1.52 -12.42 -4.52
C ALA A 43 -2.58 -12.42 -5.63
N MET A 44 -2.58 -11.42 -6.52
CA MET A 44 -3.48 -11.35 -7.67
C MET A 44 -3.30 -12.53 -8.64
N THR A 45 -2.06 -12.99 -8.82
CA THR A 45 -1.78 -14.17 -9.66
C THR A 45 -2.33 -15.45 -9.03
N ASN A 46 -2.26 -15.58 -7.72
CA ASN A 46 -2.82 -16.73 -6.99
C ASN A 46 -4.36 -16.79 -7.12
N LEU A 47 -5.02 -15.67 -7.33
CA LEU A 47 -6.48 -15.61 -7.57
C LEU A 47 -6.87 -15.86 -9.04
N ASP A 48 -5.92 -16.11 -9.93
CA ASP A 48 -6.18 -16.16 -11.38
C ASP A 48 -7.22 -17.23 -11.78
N SER A 49 -7.21 -18.39 -11.11
CA SER A 49 -8.21 -19.44 -11.32
C SER A 49 -9.63 -18.97 -10.99
N ILE A 50 -9.79 -18.26 -9.87
CA ILE A 50 -11.08 -17.70 -9.43
C ILE A 50 -11.51 -16.59 -10.36
N LEU A 51 -10.59 -15.70 -10.74
CA LEU A 51 -10.89 -14.60 -11.66
C LEU A 51 -11.27 -15.09 -13.05
N LYS A 52 -10.75 -16.25 -13.48
CA LYS A 52 -11.09 -16.88 -14.76
C LYS A 52 -12.40 -17.66 -14.73
N SER A 53 -12.89 -18.07 -13.57
CA SER A 53 -14.17 -18.80 -13.47
C SER A 53 -15.30 -17.98 -14.05
N ARG A 54 -16.21 -18.66 -14.78
CA ARG A 54 -17.45 -18.08 -15.32
C ARG A 54 -18.60 -18.10 -14.31
N ASP A 55 -18.52 -18.99 -13.33
CA ASP A 55 -19.56 -19.19 -12.33
C ASP A 55 -19.57 -18.11 -11.26
N ILE A 56 -18.50 -17.34 -11.16
CA ILE A 56 -18.34 -16.27 -10.18
C ILE A 56 -18.68 -14.93 -10.82
N THR A 57 -19.60 -14.18 -10.21
CA THR A 57 -20.04 -12.88 -10.71
C THR A 57 -18.92 -11.84 -10.67
N LEU A 58 -19.02 -10.84 -11.52
CA LEU A 58 -18.05 -9.73 -11.55
C LEU A 58 -17.97 -9.00 -10.21
N LEU A 59 -19.14 -8.79 -9.57
CA LEU A 59 -19.22 -8.15 -8.26
C LEU A 59 -18.45 -8.94 -7.19
N THR A 60 -18.62 -10.27 -7.16
CA THR A 60 -17.88 -11.11 -6.21
C THR A 60 -16.37 -11.04 -6.45
N LYS A 61 -15.93 -11.06 -7.71
CA LYS A 61 -14.53 -10.90 -8.08
C LYS A 61 -13.98 -9.54 -7.63
N PHE A 62 -14.76 -8.48 -7.81
CA PHE A 62 -14.41 -7.14 -7.35
C PHE A 62 -14.23 -7.10 -5.82
N CYS A 63 -15.18 -7.67 -5.06
CA CYS A 63 -15.08 -7.77 -3.61
C CYS A 63 -13.84 -8.57 -3.17
N LEU A 64 -13.51 -9.67 -3.87
CA LEU A 64 -12.30 -10.46 -3.59
C LEU A 64 -11.02 -9.66 -3.79
N VAL A 65 -10.91 -8.90 -4.88
CA VAL A 65 -9.73 -8.05 -5.11
C VAL A 65 -9.61 -7.00 -4.00
N LYS A 66 -10.70 -6.33 -3.64
CA LYS A 66 -10.71 -5.33 -2.55
C LYS A 66 -10.37 -5.94 -1.19
N ALA A 67 -10.89 -7.13 -0.89
CA ALA A 67 -10.73 -7.76 0.42
C ALA A 67 -9.40 -8.51 0.59
N MET A 68 -8.80 -9.02 -0.48
CA MET A 68 -7.63 -9.88 -0.40
C MET A 68 -6.37 -9.24 -0.96
N ILE A 69 -6.47 -8.45 -2.04
CA ILE A 69 -5.28 -7.90 -2.71
C ILE A 69 -4.90 -6.56 -2.11
N PHE A 70 -5.86 -5.65 -1.94
CA PHE A 70 -5.57 -4.31 -1.45
C PHE A 70 -5.01 -4.31 -0.03
N PRO A 71 -5.50 -5.09 0.94
CA PRO A 71 -4.89 -5.16 2.28
C PRO A 71 -3.46 -5.69 2.27
N VAL A 72 -3.13 -6.64 1.39
CA VAL A 72 -1.74 -7.12 1.23
C VAL A 72 -0.81 -6.01 0.76
N PHE A 73 -1.27 -5.19 -0.19
CA PHE A 73 -0.52 -4.04 -0.68
C PHE A 73 -0.45 -2.92 0.36
N MET A 74 -1.58 -2.60 1.02
CA MET A 74 -1.69 -1.47 1.95
C MET A 74 -1.12 -1.77 3.35
N TYR A 75 -0.55 -2.95 3.58
CA TYR A 75 0.02 -3.29 4.88
C TYR A 75 1.09 -2.27 5.30
N ALA A 76 0.89 -1.64 6.46
CA ALA A 76 1.76 -0.60 7.03
C ALA A 76 1.89 0.68 6.17
N CYS A 77 0.94 0.96 5.26
CA CYS A 77 1.00 2.11 4.36
C CYS A 77 0.79 3.47 5.08
N GLU A 78 0.26 3.46 6.29
CA GLU A 78 0.08 4.65 7.12
C GLU A 78 1.41 5.36 7.43
N SER A 79 2.52 4.63 7.49
CA SER A 79 3.85 5.17 7.73
C SER A 79 4.56 5.67 6.46
N TRP A 80 4.01 5.42 5.27
CA TRP A 80 4.70 5.74 4.01
C TRP A 80 4.71 7.24 3.70
N THR A 81 5.88 7.75 3.34
CA THR A 81 6.01 9.05 2.67
C THR A 81 5.94 8.81 1.17
N ILE A 82 4.78 9.07 0.56
CA ILE A 82 4.52 8.78 -0.86
C ILE A 82 4.92 9.98 -1.71
N LYS A 83 5.87 9.77 -2.61
CA LYS A 83 6.28 10.75 -3.63
C LYS A 83 5.41 10.60 -4.88
N LYS A 84 5.37 11.63 -5.74
CA LYS A 84 4.58 11.61 -6.98
C LYS A 84 4.88 10.40 -7.89
N ALA A 85 6.13 9.97 -7.95
CA ALA A 85 6.53 8.80 -8.72
C ALA A 85 5.95 7.48 -8.16
N GLU A 86 5.78 7.40 -6.85
CA GLU A 86 5.15 6.26 -6.19
C GLU A 86 3.64 6.26 -6.41
N CYS A 87 2.96 7.42 -6.39
CA CYS A 87 1.54 7.53 -6.76
C CYS A 87 1.29 6.93 -8.13
N GLN A 88 2.09 7.31 -9.13
CA GLN A 88 1.97 6.76 -10.49
C GLN A 88 2.13 5.23 -10.55
N ARG A 89 3.01 4.66 -9.72
CA ARG A 89 3.17 3.20 -9.63
C ARG A 89 1.99 2.52 -8.97
N ILE A 90 1.41 3.14 -7.96
CA ILE A 90 0.21 2.68 -7.25
C ILE A 90 -0.98 2.69 -8.20
N ASP A 91 -1.19 3.77 -8.93
CA ASP A 91 -2.25 3.89 -9.94
C ASP A 91 -2.10 2.86 -11.06
N ALA A 92 -0.87 2.66 -11.55
CA ALA A 92 -0.58 1.66 -12.55
C ALA A 92 -0.86 0.23 -12.05
N PHE A 93 -0.60 -0.04 -10.77
CA PHE A 93 -0.91 -1.32 -10.14
C PHE A 93 -2.43 -1.52 -10.00
N GLU A 94 -3.16 -0.50 -9.55
CA GLU A 94 -4.61 -0.54 -9.45
C GLU A 94 -5.26 -0.84 -10.80
N LEU A 95 -4.87 -0.11 -11.84
CA LEU A 95 -5.34 -0.33 -13.20
C LEU A 95 -5.00 -1.73 -13.73
N TRP A 96 -3.82 -2.24 -13.40
CA TRP A 96 -3.42 -3.60 -13.75
C TRP A 96 -4.32 -4.65 -13.07
N CYS A 97 -4.70 -4.46 -11.81
CA CYS A 97 -5.64 -5.32 -11.10
C CYS A 97 -7.01 -5.32 -11.79
N TRP A 98 -7.53 -4.15 -12.13
CA TRP A 98 -8.84 -4.01 -12.78
C TRP A 98 -8.86 -4.59 -14.19
N ARG A 99 -7.82 -4.36 -14.99
CA ARG A 99 -7.69 -4.98 -16.32
C ARG A 99 -7.68 -6.49 -16.24
N ARG A 100 -6.96 -7.05 -15.27
CA ARG A 100 -6.89 -8.50 -15.05
C ARG A 100 -8.25 -9.06 -14.61
N LEU A 101 -8.96 -8.37 -13.75
CA LEU A 101 -10.31 -8.74 -13.30
C LEU A 101 -11.31 -8.73 -14.46
N LEU A 102 -11.30 -7.70 -15.30
CA LEU A 102 -12.16 -7.56 -16.48
C LEU A 102 -11.67 -8.40 -17.67
N ARG A 103 -10.53 -9.09 -17.55
CA ARG A 103 -9.89 -9.84 -18.64
C ARG A 103 -9.59 -9.00 -19.89
N VAL A 104 -9.29 -7.73 -19.70
CA VAL A 104 -8.89 -6.83 -20.77
C VAL A 104 -7.39 -6.99 -21.00
N PRO A 105 -6.95 -7.57 -22.14
CA PRO A 105 -5.54 -7.71 -22.43
C PRO A 105 -4.88 -6.33 -22.59
N TRP A 106 -3.59 -6.26 -22.28
CA TRP A 106 -2.83 -5.02 -22.42
C TRP A 106 -2.85 -4.47 -23.86
N THR A 107 -2.94 -5.36 -24.84
CA THR A 107 -3.00 -5.02 -26.28
C THR A 107 -4.34 -4.42 -26.71
N ALA A 108 -5.41 -4.57 -25.91
CA ALA A 108 -6.69 -3.97 -26.21
C ALA A 108 -6.59 -2.45 -26.06
N ARG A 109 -7.03 -1.72 -27.10
CA ARG A 109 -7.06 -0.25 -27.14
C ARG A 109 -8.20 0.33 -26.29
N ILE A 110 -8.37 -0.16 -25.06
CA ILE A 110 -9.36 0.33 -24.11
C ILE A 110 -8.69 1.33 -23.19
N SER A 111 -9.27 2.52 -23.08
CA SER A 111 -8.73 3.59 -22.25
C SER A 111 -8.82 3.21 -20.75
N ASN A 112 -7.89 3.75 -19.95
CA ASN A 112 -7.93 3.58 -18.50
C ASN A 112 -9.21 4.16 -17.90
N HIS A 113 -9.70 5.26 -18.46
CA HIS A 113 -10.96 5.88 -18.05
C HIS A 113 -12.16 4.93 -18.24
N SER A 114 -12.22 4.20 -19.36
CA SER A 114 -13.29 3.23 -19.61
C SER A 114 -13.26 2.08 -18.60
N ILE A 115 -12.06 1.60 -18.23
CA ILE A 115 -11.89 0.56 -17.20
C ILE A 115 -12.38 1.06 -15.84
N LEU A 116 -11.98 2.26 -15.44
CA LEU A 116 -12.39 2.85 -14.15
C LEU A 116 -13.89 3.13 -14.13
N LYS A 117 -14.49 3.57 -15.25
CA LYS A 117 -15.92 3.80 -15.35
C LYS A 117 -16.73 2.51 -15.16
N GLU A 118 -16.27 1.39 -15.72
CA GLU A 118 -16.93 0.09 -15.59
C GLU A 118 -16.86 -0.45 -14.16
N ILE A 119 -15.70 -0.32 -13.52
CA ILE A 119 -15.48 -0.74 -12.12
C ILE A 119 -16.16 0.22 -11.16
N SER A 120 -16.16 1.54 -11.47
CA SER A 120 -16.67 2.63 -10.62
C SER A 120 -16.25 2.47 -9.14
N PRO A 121 -14.96 2.39 -8.84
CA PRO A 121 -14.50 2.21 -7.47
C PRO A 121 -14.89 3.44 -6.65
N GLU A 122 -15.41 3.20 -5.44
CA GLU A 122 -15.77 4.29 -4.49
C GLU A 122 -14.57 5.19 -4.18
N TYR A 123 -13.40 4.58 -4.03
CA TYR A 123 -12.12 5.26 -3.82
C TYR A 123 -11.04 4.61 -4.67
N SER A 124 -10.12 5.41 -5.20
CA SER A 124 -8.87 4.91 -5.75
C SER A 124 -8.01 4.27 -4.64
N LEU A 125 -7.05 3.45 -5.02
CA LEU A 125 -6.13 2.83 -4.07
C LEU A 125 -5.33 3.90 -3.30
N GLU A 126 -4.92 4.99 -3.97
CA GLU A 126 -4.31 6.15 -3.33
C GLU A 126 -5.25 6.81 -2.30
N GLY A 127 -6.53 6.97 -2.65
CA GLY A 127 -7.55 7.51 -1.74
C GLY A 127 -7.76 6.63 -0.50
N LEU A 128 -7.69 5.30 -0.66
CA LEU A 128 -7.77 4.36 0.48
C LEU A 128 -6.55 4.49 1.40
N ILE A 129 -5.34 4.64 0.85
CA ILE A 129 -4.12 4.87 1.63
C ILE A 129 -4.24 6.17 2.42
N LEU A 130 -4.70 7.25 1.77
CA LEU A 130 -4.91 8.53 2.44
C LEU A 130 -5.92 8.41 3.57
N LYS A 131 -7.03 7.71 3.34
CA LYS A 131 -8.04 7.44 4.37
C LYS A 131 -7.44 6.71 5.59
N LEU A 132 -6.63 5.66 5.37
CA LEU A 132 -5.95 4.94 6.45
C LEU A 132 -4.99 5.85 7.23
N LYS A 133 -4.22 6.69 6.54
CA LYS A 133 -3.34 7.68 7.19
C LYS A 133 -4.12 8.65 8.06
N LEU A 134 -5.22 9.19 7.55
CA LEU A 134 -6.06 10.12 8.30
C LEU A 134 -6.72 9.44 9.52
N GLN A 135 -7.15 8.18 9.38
CA GLN A 135 -7.67 7.41 10.51
C GLN A 135 -6.60 7.19 11.57
N TYR A 136 -5.39 6.80 11.17
CA TYR A 136 -4.26 6.62 12.08
C TYR A 136 -3.93 7.93 12.80
N PHE A 137 -3.85 9.05 12.07
CA PHE A 137 -3.63 10.37 12.64
C PHE A 137 -4.76 10.77 13.62
N GLY A 138 -6.02 10.51 13.26
CA GLY A 138 -7.17 10.74 14.13
C GLY A 138 -7.11 9.95 15.44
N HIS A 139 -6.55 8.74 15.42
CA HIS A 139 -6.33 7.95 16.65
C HIS A 139 -5.15 8.44 17.50
N LEU A 140 -4.16 9.09 16.90
CA LEU A 140 -3.01 9.66 17.61
C LEU A 140 -3.35 10.97 18.31
N MET A 141 -4.21 11.79 17.69
CA MET A 141 -4.51 13.15 18.19
C MET A 141 -5.11 13.19 19.59
N PRO A 142 -6.03 12.30 20.02
CA PRO A 142 -6.57 12.30 21.37
C PRO A 142 -5.55 11.88 22.45
N ARG A 143 -4.45 11.25 22.08
CA ARG A 143 -3.42 10.80 23.03
C ARG A 143 -2.62 12.02 23.52
N THR A 144 -2.70 12.32 24.79
CA THR A 144 -2.14 13.55 25.40
C THR A 144 -0.61 13.58 25.43
N ASN A 145 0.07 12.44 25.54
CA ASN A 145 1.53 12.38 25.74
C ASN A 145 2.20 11.32 24.85
N SER A 146 1.82 11.26 23.56
CA SER A 146 2.45 10.28 22.68
C SER A 146 3.64 10.92 21.96
N LEU A 147 4.77 10.22 21.97
CA LEU A 147 5.99 10.60 21.24
C LEU A 147 5.71 10.78 19.76
N GLU A 148 4.86 9.92 19.18
CA GLU A 148 4.47 9.97 17.77
C GLU A 148 3.74 11.26 17.44
N LYS A 149 2.84 11.73 18.32
CA LYS A 149 2.13 13.01 18.16
C LYS A 149 3.11 14.17 18.19
N THR A 150 4.04 14.18 19.14
CA THR A 150 5.08 15.20 19.27
C THR A 150 5.96 15.27 18.02
N LEU A 151 6.36 14.12 17.47
CA LEU A 151 7.16 14.03 16.25
C LEU A 151 6.37 14.50 15.02
N MET A 152 5.11 14.11 14.89
CA MET A 152 4.26 14.50 13.75
C MET A 152 3.91 15.99 13.74
N LEU A 153 3.72 16.60 14.91
CA LEU A 153 3.41 18.03 15.04
C LEU A 153 4.69 18.91 15.01
N GLY A 154 5.87 18.32 15.00
CA GLY A 154 7.13 19.06 15.02
C GLY A 154 7.41 19.76 16.34
N ASN A 155 6.66 19.47 17.40
CA ASN A 155 6.84 20.04 18.72
C ASN A 155 7.97 19.35 19.48
N ILE A 156 9.18 19.38 18.91
CA ILE A 156 10.38 19.03 19.64
C ILE A 156 10.81 20.30 20.35
N GLU A 157 10.50 20.41 21.64
CA GLU A 157 11.10 21.44 22.51
C GLU A 157 12.60 21.19 22.58
N GLY A 158 13.31 21.75 21.63
CA GLY A 158 14.76 21.85 21.66
C GLY A 158 15.14 22.84 22.76
N ARG A 159 15.52 22.33 23.94
CA ARG A 159 16.12 23.13 25.00
C ARG A 159 17.41 23.74 24.44
N ARG A 160 17.33 24.99 23.95
CA ARG A 160 18.52 25.79 23.62
C ARG A 160 19.36 25.89 24.89
N ARG A 161 20.48 25.18 24.96
CA ARG A 161 21.55 25.49 25.93
C ARG A 161 22.05 26.88 25.59
N ARG A 162 21.76 27.84 26.47
CA ARG A 162 22.45 29.13 26.48
C ARG A 162 23.88 28.81 26.93
N GLY A 163 24.85 29.01 26.04
CA GLY A 163 26.24 29.14 26.41
C GLY A 163 26.49 30.50 27.03
#